data_31add4ea5e02a232ea8dc33ef4900d0e
#
_entry.id   31add4ea5e02a232ea8dc33ef4900d0e
#
_cell.length_a   1.000
_cell.length_b   1.000
_cell.length_c   1.000
_cell.angle_alpha   90.00
_cell.angle_beta   90.00
_cell.angle_gamma   90.00
#
_symmetry.space_group_name_H-M   'P 1'
#
loop_
_entity.id
_entity.type
_entity.pdbx_description
1 polymer ?
#
loop_
_entity_poly.entity_id
_entity_poly.type
_entity_poly.pdbx_seq_one_letter_code
_entity_poly.pdbx_strand_id
1 'polypeptide(L)'
;MKNMRKLRYLHVGDSPGETSISEREVTVVMDNLGNDLNYPMEEILKVLDVPENEESLVVDVSSDEFGQNILMILNKKHQEDVGGGYNFTLWRMLPIFGDCAFIEVGVVSKDESTMVDMNDDSLKRIANSLIKYKNLEQAKGMWLERVSEIKTKGKKRFIEDFNKKVEEEIKKIKEKQKEEGIDNGSDRASK
;
A
#
# COMPACT_ATOMS: atom_id res chain seq x y z
N MET A 1 20.59 31.00 0.49
CA MET A 1 19.23 30.53 0.72
C MET A 1 19.22 29.02 0.59
N LYS A 2 18.63 28.27 1.52
CA LYS A 2 18.45 26.82 1.32
C LYS A 2 17.37 26.65 0.27
N ASN A 3 17.66 25.89 -0.78
CA ASN A 3 16.65 25.51 -1.76
C ASN A 3 15.74 24.44 -1.11
N MET A 4 14.44 24.58 -1.31
CA MET A 4 13.46 23.63 -0.78
C MET A 4 12.53 23.21 -1.91
N ARG A 5 12.21 21.93 -1.96
CA ARG A 5 11.15 21.38 -2.82
C ARG A 5 10.12 20.66 -1.97
N LYS A 6 8.91 20.60 -2.45
CA LYS A 6 7.84 19.82 -1.83
C LYS A 6 7.57 18.60 -2.68
N LEU A 7 7.38 17.48 -2.02
CA LEU A 7 6.97 16.23 -2.65
C LEU A 7 5.64 15.81 -2.09
N ARG A 8 4.67 15.59 -2.96
CA ARG A 8 3.32 15.15 -2.60
C ARG A 8 3.24 13.64 -2.52
N TYR A 9 2.38 13.17 -1.64
CA TYR A 9 2.05 11.76 -1.48
C TYR A 9 0.62 11.60 -0.99
N LEU A 10 0.05 10.40 -1.09
CA LEU A 10 -1.25 10.09 -0.49
C LEU A 10 -1.08 9.38 0.84
N HIS A 11 -1.73 9.91 1.87
CA HIS A 11 -1.89 9.28 3.16
C HIS A 11 -3.29 8.66 3.25
N VAL A 12 -3.38 7.44 3.76
CA VAL A 12 -4.63 6.70 3.91
C VAL A 12 -4.74 6.23 5.36
N GLY A 13 -5.62 6.88 6.11
CA GLY A 13 -5.93 6.51 7.48
C GLY A 13 -6.76 5.23 7.59
N ASP A 14 -6.72 4.59 8.74
CA ASP A 14 -7.42 3.33 9.03
C ASP A 14 -8.95 3.47 9.27
N SER A 15 -9.46 4.70 9.22
CA SER A 15 -10.90 4.95 9.31
C SER A 15 -11.63 4.56 8.03
N PRO A 16 -12.90 4.14 8.11
CA PRO A 16 -13.68 3.82 6.91
C PRO A 16 -14.02 5.06 6.08
N GLY A 17 -14.20 4.87 4.77
CA GLY A 17 -14.65 5.89 3.84
C GLY A 17 -13.55 6.77 3.24
N GLU A 18 -13.97 7.62 2.33
CA GLU A 18 -13.07 8.47 1.52
C GLU A 18 -12.39 9.59 2.33
N THR A 19 -13.00 10.04 3.41
CA THR A 19 -12.45 11.10 4.27
C THR A 19 -11.13 10.73 4.94
N SER A 20 -10.80 9.45 4.95
CA SER A 20 -9.51 8.95 5.46
C SER A 20 -8.37 9.06 4.44
N ILE A 21 -8.65 9.43 3.19
CA ILE A 21 -7.66 9.59 2.12
C ILE A 21 -7.34 11.07 1.98
N SER A 22 -6.07 11.43 2.14
CA SER A 22 -5.62 12.82 2.08
C SER A 22 -4.31 12.97 1.31
N GLU A 23 -4.24 13.99 0.48
CA GLU A 23 -2.99 14.46 -0.08
C GLU A 23 -2.17 15.15 1.01
N ARG A 24 -0.89 14.83 1.08
CA ARG A 24 0.07 15.44 2.00
C ARG A 24 1.34 15.80 1.26
N GLU A 25 2.11 16.70 1.87
CA GLU A 25 3.40 17.15 1.36
C GLU A 25 4.50 16.88 2.39
N VAL A 26 5.68 16.54 1.90
CA VAL A 26 6.93 16.54 2.66
C VAL A 26 7.91 17.53 2.06
N THR A 27 8.63 18.26 2.90
CA THR A 27 9.60 19.26 2.46
C THR A 27 10.99 18.66 2.39
N VAL A 28 11.60 18.71 1.21
CA VAL A 28 12.99 18.32 1.00
C VAL A 28 13.85 19.56 0.98
N VAL A 29 14.86 19.60 1.85
CA VAL A 29 15.86 20.66 1.91
C VAL A 29 17.05 20.23 1.04
N MET A 30 17.47 21.08 0.11
CA MET A 30 18.56 20.80 -0.79
C MET A 30 19.78 21.71 -0.47
N ASP A 31 20.97 21.18 -0.74
CA ASP A 31 22.20 21.98 -0.76
C ASP A 31 22.27 22.89 -2.00
N ASN A 32 23.35 23.65 -2.12
CA ASN A 32 23.56 24.54 -3.27
C ASN A 32 23.86 23.79 -4.59
N LEU A 33 24.13 22.50 -4.52
CA LEU A 33 24.39 21.61 -5.67
C LEU A 33 23.14 20.82 -6.08
N GLY A 34 22.04 20.97 -5.31
CA GLY A 34 20.77 20.28 -5.56
C GLY A 34 20.67 18.89 -4.92
N ASN A 35 21.60 18.53 -4.03
CA ASN A 35 21.52 17.28 -3.28
C ASN A 35 20.58 17.42 -2.10
N ASP A 36 19.80 16.38 -1.81
CA ASP A 36 18.88 16.33 -0.67
C ASP A 36 19.67 16.26 0.64
N LEU A 37 19.36 17.16 1.58
CA LEU A 37 19.97 17.23 2.91
C LEU A 37 19.15 16.50 4.00
N ASN A 38 17.89 16.16 3.71
CA ASN A 38 17.04 15.35 4.56
C ASN A 38 16.37 14.24 3.75
N TYR A 39 15.99 13.19 4.43
CA TYR A 39 15.31 12.06 3.82
C TYR A 39 13.80 12.25 3.92
N PRO A 40 13.06 12.49 2.81
CA PRO A 40 11.62 12.70 2.85
C PRO A 40 10.87 11.52 3.47
N MET A 41 11.43 10.32 3.37
CA MET A 41 10.85 9.11 3.95
C MET A 41 10.73 9.18 5.49
N GLU A 42 11.67 9.83 6.19
CA GLU A 42 11.62 9.94 7.65
C GLU A 42 10.36 10.68 8.14
N GLU A 43 9.93 11.73 7.43
CA GLU A 43 8.70 12.45 7.77
C GLU A 43 7.46 11.58 7.52
N ILE A 44 7.45 10.81 6.42
CA ILE A 44 6.37 9.88 6.12
C ILE A 44 6.28 8.78 7.19
N LEU A 45 7.41 8.20 7.59
CA LEU A 45 7.45 7.16 8.62
C LEU A 45 6.94 7.67 9.97
N LYS A 46 7.22 8.92 10.34
CA LYS A 46 6.65 9.55 11.54
C LYS A 46 5.13 9.68 11.47
N VAL A 47 4.58 10.02 10.30
CA VAL A 47 3.13 10.08 10.08
C VAL A 47 2.49 8.69 10.21
N LEU A 48 3.20 7.63 9.83
CA LEU A 48 2.75 6.24 9.92
C LEU A 48 3.05 5.58 11.28
N ASP A 49 3.49 6.38 12.26
CA ASP A 49 3.84 5.90 13.60
C ASP A 49 4.90 4.77 13.57
N VAL A 50 5.89 4.91 12.69
CA VAL A 50 7.04 4.01 12.61
C VAL A 50 8.19 4.60 13.43
N PRO A 51 8.58 3.98 14.56
CA PRO A 51 9.70 4.45 15.36
C PRO A 51 11.03 4.39 14.60
N GLU A 52 11.99 5.27 14.93
CA GLU A 52 13.29 5.38 14.26
C GLU A 52 14.10 4.07 14.21
N ASN A 53 13.88 3.16 15.15
CA ASN A 53 14.58 1.88 15.24
C ASN A 53 13.75 0.70 14.71
N GLU A 54 12.64 0.96 14.04
CA GLU A 54 11.73 -0.07 13.55
C GLU A 54 11.67 -0.08 12.03
N GLU A 55 11.36 -1.25 11.48
CA GLU A 55 11.26 -1.43 10.04
C GLU A 55 9.86 -1.04 9.53
N SER A 56 9.85 -0.31 8.43
CA SER A 56 8.67 -0.17 7.58
C SER A 56 8.56 -1.33 6.60
N LEU A 57 7.34 -1.64 6.19
CA LEU A 57 7.09 -2.54 5.07
C LEU A 57 6.84 -1.71 3.82
N VAL A 58 7.61 -1.95 2.77
CA VAL A 58 7.46 -1.31 1.47
C VAL A 58 6.93 -2.34 0.48
N VAL A 59 5.80 -2.04 -0.15
CA VAL A 59 5.15 -2.91 -1.13
C VAL A 59 5.09 -2.20 -2.47
N ASP A 60 5.64 -2.81 -3.50
CA ASP A 60 5.43 -2.33 -4.88
C ASP A 60 3.98 -2.64 -5.30
N VAL A 61 3.23 -1.58 -5.56
CA VAL A 61 1.83 -1.64 -5.99
C VAL A 61 1.65 -1.14 -7.41
N SER A 62 2.74 -1.02 -8.14
CA SER A 62 2.73 -0.63 -9.56
C SER A 62 1.81 -1.55 -10.37
N SER A 63 0.84 -0.97 -11.06
CA SER A 63 -0.19 -1.69 -11.79
C SER A 63 -0.90 -0.74 -12.76
N ASP A 64 -1.73 -1.29 -13.63
CA ASP A 64 -2.62 -0.49 -14.49
C ASP A 64 -3.60 0.37 -13.66
N GLU A 65 -3.93 -0.09 -12.47
CA GLU A 65 -4.85 0.59 -11.56
C GLU A 65 -4.20 1.78 -10.84
N PHE A 66 -3.00 1.59 -10.28
CA PHE A 66 -2.31 2.62 -9.50
C PHE A 66 -1.30 3.44 -10.31
N GLY A 67 -0.81 2.91 -11.41
CA GLY A 67 0.27 3.48 -12.22
C GLY A 67 1.59 2.75 -12.02
N GLN A 68 2.62 3.22 -12.71
CA GLN A 68 3.98 2.67 -12.60
C GLN A 68 4.76 3.37 -11.49
N ASN A 69 5.72 2.67 -10.92
CA ASN A 69 6.62 3.19 -9.89
C ASN A 69 5.92 3.71 -8.62
N ILE A 70 4.82 3.07 -8.24
CA ILE A 70 4.06 3.41 -7.04
C ILE A 70 4.40 2.42 -5.94
N LEU A 71 4.86 2.94 -4.81
CA LEU A 71 5.13 2.15 -3.61
C LEU A 71 4.11 2.50 -2.52
N MET A 72 3.68 1.48 -1.79
CA MET A 72 2.90 1.63 -0.58
C MET A 72 3.80 1.38 0.64
N ILE A 73 3.79 2.32 1.56
CA ILE A 73 4.58 2.27 2.81
C ILE A 73 3.64 1.98 3.97
N LEU A 74 4.05 1.05 4.82
CA LEU A 74 3.26 0.56 5.95
C LEU A 74 4.13 0.48 7.22
N ASN A 75 3.50 0.64 8.37
CA ASN A 75 4.13 0.25 9.63
C ASN A 75 4.11 -1.29 9.75
N LYS A 76 5.28 -1.91 9.79
CA LYS A 76 5.42 -3.38 9.84
C LYS A 76 4.72 -3.98 11.06
N LYS A 77 4.83 -3.36 12.23
CA LYS A 77 4.16 -3.82 13.44
C LYS A 77 2.64 -3.77 13.31
N HIS A 78 2.09 -2.76 12.64
CA HIS A 78 0.68 -2.69 12.36
C HIS A 78 0.22 -3.82 11.42
N GLN A 79 1.07 -4.30 10.53
CA GLN A 79 0.74 -5.44 9.66
C GLN A 79 0.81 -6.78 10.40
N GLU A 80 1.72 -6.94 11.35
CA GLU A 80 1.91 -8.19 12.09
C GLU A 80 0.84 -8.37 13.17
N ASP A 81 1.08 -7.86 14.37
CA ASP A 81 0.24 -8.19 15.53
C ASP A 81 -0.05 -7.00 16.47
N VAL A 82 0.71 -5.90 16.35
CA VAL A 82 0.72 -4.80 17.32
C VAL A 82 0.18 -3.51 16.72
N GLY A 83 -0.89 -2.98 17.29
CA GLY A 83 -1.47 -1.70 16.90
C GLY A 83 -2.19 -1.71 15.54
N GLY A 84 -2.63 -0.54 15.10
CA GLY A 84 -3.33 -0.32 13.84
C GLY A 84 -4.70 -1.03 13.71
N GLY A 85 -5.72 -0.28 13.33
CA GLY A 85 -7.03 -0.83 12.98
C GLY A 85 -7.01 -1.44 11.58
N TYR A 86 -8.01 -2.27 11.26
CA TYR A 86 -8.22 -2.71 9.89
C TYR A 86 -8.55 -1.51 8.99
N ASN A 87 -7.82 -1.38 7.89
CA ASN A 87 -7.98 -0.29 6.93
C ASN A 87 -8.83 -0.73 5.72
N PHE A 88 -8.27 -1.57 4.86
CA PHE A 88 -8.95 -2.15 3.70
C PHE A 88 -8.22 -3.43 3.25
N THR A 89 -8.75 -4.11 2.23
CA THR A 89 -8.05 -5.23 1.61
C THR A 89 -7.64 -4.87 0.19
N LEU A 90 -6.33 -4.83 -0.07
CA LEU A 90 -5.79 -4.59 -1.38
C LEU A 90 -5.94 -5.84 -2.26
N TRP A 91 -6.45 -5.67 -3.49
CA TRP A 91 -6.63 -6.73 -4.50
C TRP A 91 -7.34 -7.99 -3.97
N ARG A 92 -8.17 -7.86 -2.93
CA ARG A 92 -8.86 -8.96 -2.23
C ARG A 92 -7.93 -9.99 -1.57
N MET A 93 -6.63 -9.73 -1.52
CA MET A 93 -5.63 -10.69 -1.05
C MET A 93 -4.75 -10.20 0.09
N LEU A 94 -4.62 -8.89 0.25
CA LEU A 94 -3.72 -8.30 1.24
C LEU A 94 -4.51 -7.38 2.19
N PRO A 95 -4.85 -7.82 3.40
CA PRO A 95 -5.46 -6.96 4.41
C PRO A 95 -4.44 -5.95 4.92
N ILE A 96 -4.81 -4.68 4.91
CA ILE A 96 -3.99 -3.55 5.37
C ILE A 96 -4.48 -3.11 6.75
N PHE A 97 -3.53 -2.92 7.66
CA PHE A 97 -3.79 -2.49 9.03
C PHE A 97 -3.03 -1.20 9.33
N GLY A 98 -3.68 -0.31 10.08
CA GLY A 98 -3.15 1.01 10.37
C GLY A 98 -3.11 1.91 9.14
N ASP A 99 -2.50 3.06 9.32
CA ASP A 99 -2.31 4.03 8.25
C ASP A 99 -1.28 3.54 7.23
N CYS A 100 -1.44 3.96 5.99
CA CYS A 100 -0.45 3.72 4.94
C CYS A 100 -0.22 4.98 4.09
N ALA A 101 0.92 5.01 3.39
CA ALA A 101 1.24 6.08 2.45
C ALA A 101 1.54 5.51 1.08
N PHE A 102 1.09 6.17 0.03
CA PHE A 102 1.43 5.88 -1.36
C PHE A 102 2.36 6.97 -1.87
N ILE A 103 3.51 6.57 -2.37
CA ILE A 103 4.53 7.46 -2.93
C ILE A 103 4.83 7.08 -4.37
N GLU A 104 5.26 8.05 -5.17
CA GLU A 104 5.82 7.81 -6.49
C GLU A 104 7.35 7.86 -6.41
N VAL A 105 8.02 6.92 -7.08
CA VAL A 105 9.48 6.87 -7.12
C VAL A 105 10.00 7.01 -8.53
N GLY A 106 11.07 7.78 -8.68
CA GLY A 106 11.86 7.88 -9.91
C GLY A 106 13.05 6.96 -9.86
N VAL A 107 13.36 6.28 -10.95
CA VAL A 107 14.55 5.44 -11.08
C VAL A 107 15.75 6.33 -11.38
N VAL A 108 16.72 6.38 -10.46
CA VAL A 108 17.98 7.12 -10.62
C VAL A 108 19.03 6.24 -11.29
N SER A 109 19.12 4.97 -10.89
CA SER A 109 20.00 3.96 -11.47
C SER A 109 19.33 2.58 -11.35
N LYS A 110 20.02 1.52 -11.83
CA LYS A 110 19.50 0.16 -11.80
C LYS A 110 19.13 -0.32 -10.38
N ASP A 111 19.84 0.15 -9.38
CA ASP A 111 19.69 -0.29 -7.98
C ASP A 111 19.28 0.85 -7.03
N GLU A 112 18.94 2.03 -7.57
CA GLU A 112 18.64 3.21 -6.78
C GLU A 112 17.39 3.92 -7.29
N SER A 113 16.46 4.16 -6.40
CA SER A 113 15.26 4.94 -6.64
C SER A 113 15.12 6.05 -5.61
N THR A 114 14.52 7.15 -5.99
CA THR A 114 14.24 8.28 -5.10
C THR A 114 12.76 8.65 -5.16
N MET A 115 12.24 9.18 -4.06
CA MET A 115 10.89 9.71 -4.04
C MET A 115 10.80 10.94 -4.94
N VAL A 116 9.78 10.98 -5.78
CA VAL A 116 9.47 12.13 -6.65
C VAL A 116 8.13 12.76 -6.27
N ASP A 117 7.88 13.96 -6.77
CA ASP A 117 6.58 14.62 -6.58
C ASP A 117 5.51 13.84 -7.33
N MET A 118 4.51 13.33 -6.61
CA MET A 118 3.39 12.61 -7.21
C MET A 118 2.54 13.60 -8.01
N ASN A 119 2.41 13.35 -9.30
CA ASN A 119 1.62 14.22 -10.17
C ASN A 119 0.11 14.09 -9.92
N ASP A 120 -0.66 15.08 -10.40
CA ASP A 120 -2.11 15.14 -10.18
C ASP A 120 -2.86 13.93 -10.73
N ASP A 121 -2.40 13.35 -11.83
CA ASP A 121 -3.04 12.17 -12.44
C ASP A 121 -2.80 10.93 -11.60
N SER A 122 -1.60 10.75 -11.07
CA SER A 122 -1.26 9.67 -10.12
C SER A 122 -2.07 9.82 -8.84
N LEU A 123 -2.09 11.03 -8.25
CA LEU A 123 -2.86 11.32 -7.04
C LEU A 123 -4.34 10.97 -7.21
N LYS A 124 -4.98 11.46 -8.28
CA LYS A 124 -6.41 11.19 -8.57
C LYS A 124 -6.67 9.72 -8.85
N ARG A 125 -5.83 9.07 -9.62
CA ARG A 125 -5.97 7.65 -9.97
C ARG A 125 -5.93 6.77 -8.74
N ILE A 126 -4.91 6.93 -7.91
CA ILE A 126 -4.74 6.15 -6.68
C ILE A 126 -5.88 6.44 -5.72
N ALA A 127 -6.21 7.73 -5.47
CA ALA A 127 -7.31 8.11 -4.59
C ALA A 127 -8.64 7.49 -5.04
N ASN A 128 -8.98 7.56 -6.32
CA ASN A 128 -10.22 6.98 -6.85
C ASN A 128 -10.28 5.46 -6.69
N SER A 129 -9.17 4.76 -6.88
CA SER A 129 -9.10 3.31 -6.65
C SER A 129 -9.27 2.96 -5.19
N LEU A 130 -8.62 3.68 -4.29
CA LEU A 130 -8.75 3.48 -2.84
C LEU A 130 -10.16 3.78 -2.33
N ILE A 131 -10.80 4.84 -2.84
CA ILE A 131 -12.20 5.17 -2.54
C ILE A 131 -13.11 4.00 -2.95
N LYS A 132 -12.89 3.40 -4.12
CA LYS A 132 -13.67 2.22 -4.55
C LYS A 132 -13.48 1.05 -3.59
N TYR A 133 -12.25 0.74 -3.16
CA TYR A 133 -11.99 -0.32 -2.19
C TYR A 133 -12.74 -0.07 -0.88
N LYS A 134 -12.54 1.09 -0.28
CA LYS A 134 -13.14 1.45 1.01
C LYS A 134 -14.68 1.50 0.95
N ASN A 135 -15.25 2.11 -0.08
CA ASN A 135 -16.70 2.21 -0.25
C ASN A 135 -17.33 0.85 -0.53
N LEU A 136 -16.68 -0.01 -1.31
CA LEU A 136 -17.18 -1.36 -1.57
C LEU A 136 -17.22 -2.20 -0.30
N GLU A 137 -16.20 -2.13 0.51
CA GLU A 137 -16.16 -2.87 1.79
C GLU A 137 -17.17 -2.32 2.78
N GLN A 138 -17.34 -1.01 2.86
CA GLN A 138 -18.33 -0.36 3.73
C GLN A 138 -19.76 -0.70 3.29
N ALA A 139 -20.08 -0.57 1.99
CA ALA A 139 -21.41 -0.85 1.45
C ALA A 139 -21.84 -2.32 1.64
N LYS A 140 -20.88 -3.26 1.62
CA LYS A 140 -21.12 -4.68 1.85
C LYS A 140 -21.11 -5.07 3.34
N GLY A 141 -20.90 -4.12 4.25
CA GLY A 141 -20.72 -4.42 5.67
C GLY A 141 -19.42 -5.17 6.01
N MET A 142 -18.59 -5.48 5.02
CA MET A 142 -17.37 -6.27 5.18
C MET A 142 -16.38 -5.65 6.14
N TRP A 143 -16.29 -4.32 6.14
CA TRP A 143 -15.39 -3.61 7.06
C TRP A 143 -15.76 -3.87 8.53
N LEU A 144 -17.05 -3.74 8.87
CA LEU A 144 -17.54 -4.02 10.23
C LEU A 144 -17.38 -5.47 10.62
N GLU A 145 -17.65 -6.40 9.70
CA GLU A 145 -17.46 -7.84 9.92
C GLU A 145 -16.00 -8.15 10.23
N ARG A 146 -15.07 -7.62 9.46
CA ARG A 146 -13.62 -7.82 9.67
C ARG A 146 -13.14 -7.22 10.99
N VAL A 147 -13.57 -6.00 11.32
CA VAL A 147 -13.26 -5.37 12.61
C VAL A 147 -13.80 -6.22 13.77
N SER A 148 -15.04 -6.75 13.65
CA SER A 148 -15.62 -7.64 14.66
C SER A 148 -14.87 -8.95 14.78
N GLU A 149 -14.50 -9.56 13.66
CA GLU A 149 -13.72 -10.81 13.62
C GLU A 149 -12.34 -10.63 14.27
N ILE A 150 -11.64 -9.52 13.97
CA ILE A 150 -10.36 -9.19 14.58
C ILE A 150 -10.48 -9.01 16.08
N LYS A 151 -11.53 -8.31 16.55
CA LYS A 151 -11.80 -8.13 17.99
C LYS A 151 -12.06 -9.45 18.71
N THR A 152 -12.70 -10.39 18.03
CA THR A 152 -13.12 -11.68 18.63
C THR A 152 -12.00 -12.70 18.62
N LYS A 153 -11.27 -12.82 17.52
CA LYS A 153 -10.25 -13.87 17.31
C LYS A 153 -8.83 -13.41 17.60
N GLY A 154 -8.58 -12.09 17.60
CA GLY A 154 -7.26 -11.51 17.53
C GLY A 154 -6.74 -11.39 16.09
N LYS A 155 -5.92 -10.38 15.85
CA LYS A 155 -5.42 -10.02 14.52
C LYS A 155 -4.60 -11.12 13.86
N LYS A 156 -3.70 -11.77 14.61
CA LYS A 156 -2.86 -12.85 14.09
C LYS A 156 -3.70 -13.99 13.52
N ARG A 157 -4.68 -14.47 14.29
CA ARG A 157 -5.57 -15.54 13.84
C ARG A 157 -6.46 -15.11 12.67
N PHE A 158 -6.89 -13.85 12.65
CA PHE A 158 -7.62 -13.31 11.49
C PHE A 158 -6.76 -13.37 10.23
N ILE A 159 -5.49 -12.95 10.28
CA ILE A 159 -4.56 -12.99 9.13
C ILE A 159 -4.33 -14.44 8.68
N GLU A 160 -4.12 -15.37 9.59
CA GLU A 160 -3.94 -16.79 9.27
C GLU A 160 -5.18 -17.37 8.56
N ASP A 161 -6.37 -17.16 9.12
CA ASP A 161 -7.65 -17.61 8.53
C ASP A 161 -7.90 -16.94 7.15
N PHE A 162 -7.55 -15.66 7.03
CA PHE A 162 -7.69 -14.91 5.78
C PHE A 162 -6.79 -15.47 4.68
N ASN A 163 -5.50 -15.66 4.96
CA ASN A 163 -4.54 -16.22 4.03
C ASN A 163 -4.96 -17.61 3.55
N LYS A 164 -5.43 -18.45 4.46
CA LYS A 164 -5.94 -19.79 4.12
C LYS A 164 -7.13 -19.72 3.14
N LYS A 165 -8.07 -18.80 3.36
CA LYS A 165 -9.21 -18.59 2.42
C LYS A 165 -8.73 -18.14 1.05
N VAL A 166 -7.77 -17.22 0.99
CA VAL A 166 -7.16 -16.75 -0.28
C VAL A 166 -6.48 -17.90 -1.03
N GLU A 167 -5.71 -18.73 -0.35
CA GLU A 167 -5.07 -19.92 -0.96
C GLU A 167 -6.09 -20.91 -1.52
N GLU A 168 -7.17 -21.16 -0.79
CA GLU A 168 -8.27 -22.02 -1.24
C GLU A 168 -8.97 -21.45 -2.48
N GLU A 169 -9.19 -20.14 -2.54
CA GLU A 169 -9.77 -19.48 -3.72
C GLU A 169 -8.85 -19.55 -4.94
N ILE A 170 -7.56 -19.28 -4.76
CA ILE A 170 -6.55 -19.39 -5.82
C ILE A 170 -6.51 -20.83 -6.37
N LYS A 171 -6.56 -21.82 -5.48
CA LYS A 171 -6.58 -23.23 -5.89
C LYS A 171 -7.81 -23.55 -6.73
N LYS A 172 -8.99 -23.13 -6.33
CA LYS A 172 -10.24 -23.32 -7.09
C LYS A 172 -10.19 -22.66 -8.48
N ILE A 173 -9.61 -21.45 -8.56
CA ILE A 173 -9.43 -20.75 -9.85
C ILE A 173 -8.51 -21.54 -10.78
N LYS A 174 -7.37 -22.03 -10.26
CA LYS A 174 -6.42 -22.83 -11.05
C LYS A 174 -7.03 -24.16 -11.52
N GLU A 175 -7.84 -24.81 -10.68
CA GLU A 175 -8.54 -26.04 -11.04
C GLU A 175 -9.55 -25.81 -12.18
N LYS A 176 -10.36 -24.74 -12.09
CA LYS A 176 -11.30 -24.34 -13.15
C LYS A 176 -10.59 -24.01 -14.47
N GLN A 177 -9.48 -23.28 -14.43
CA GLN A 177 -8.69 -22.96 -15.63
C GLN A 177 -8.15 -24.20 -16.31
N LYS A 178 -7.75 -25.23 -15.55
CA LYS A 178 -7.32 -26.51 -16.11
C LYS A 178 -8.47 -27.30 -16.75
N GLU A 179 -9.65 -27.28 -16.12
CA GLU A 179 -10.85 -27.94 -16.67
C GLU A 179 -11.35 -27.27 -17.96
N GLU A 180 -11.20 -25.94 -18.06
CA GLU A 180 -11.60 -25.14 -19.23
C GLU A 180 -10.54 -25.14 -20.35
N GLY A 181 -9.40 -25.84 -20.17
CA GLY A 181 -8.34 -25.96 -21.18
C GLY A 181 -7.57 -24.65 -21.45
N ILE A 182 -7.66 -23.68 -20.57
CA ILE A 182 -6.92 -22.42 -20.66
C ILE A 182 -5.53 -22.64 -20.05
N ASP A 183 -4.64 -23.25 -20.85
CA ASP A 183 -3.24 -23.40 -20.49
C ASP A 183 -2.53 -22.05 -20.72
N ASN A 184 -2.38 -21.25 -19.69
CA ASN A 184 -1.54 -20.05 -19.71
C ASN A 184 -0.07 -20.50 -19.76
N GLY A 185 0.39 -20.82 -20.98
CA GLY A 185 1.76 -21.19 -21.26
C GLY A 185 2.78 -20.12 -20.85
N SER A 186 3.23 -20.18 -19.60
CA SER A 186 4.41 -19.46 -19.11
C SER A 186 5.63 -20.38 -19.08
N ASP A 187 5.87 -21.14 -20.18
CA ASP A 187 7.12 -21.87 -20.41
C ASP A 187 7.65 -21.58 -21.82
N ARG A 188 8.05 -20.32 -22.06
CA ARG A 188 8.89 -19.96 -23.20
C ARG A 188 10.02 -19.03 -22.77
N ALA A 189 10.99 -19.58 -22.04
CA ALA A 189 12.32 -19.00 -22.02
C ALA A 189 13.32 -20.07 -21.57
N SER A 190 13.74 -20.92 -22.49
CA SER A 190 15.03 -21.63 -22.42
C SER A 190 15.26 -22.36 -23.73
N LYS A 191 15.83 -21.67 -24.72
CA LYS A 191 16.78 -22.26 -25.68
C LYS A 191 17.64 -21.14 -26.24
#